data_60a8e024aac4a85035ff98026d6665bf
#
_entry.id   60a8e024aac4a85035ff98026d6665bf
#
_cell.length_a   1.000
_cell.length_b   1.000
_cell.length_c   1.000
_cell.angle_alpha   90.00
_cell.angle_beta   90.00
_cell.angle_gamma   90.00
#
_symmetry.space_group_name_H-M   'P 1'
#
loop_
_entity.id
_entity.type
_entity.pdbx_description
1 polymer ?
#
loop_
_entity_poly.entity_id
_entity_poly.type
_entity_poly.pdbx_seq_one_letter_code
_entity_poly.pdbx_strand_id
1 'polypeptide(L)'
;RRIELGADLSGFLREIGYSSNHRGAGMKGRRIRDQLLRLIAANIKFQRQGGTEEAGRLAGINVNIASKYDLWWDFKKPEQESLWGSYIDISEEFREAILSAPVPLKKEVLKALHKSPLALDVYMWVSHRLFTMRQAGHESVHISYGRLQDQFGTGIAEENYRLFRQRFTLAMKKVANYWRDESGKSVLHYEPDTTGITLFRSPFIVVKAKDITHEDEARRIMEHR
;
A
#
# COMPACT_ATOMS: atom_id res chain seq x y z
N ARG A 1 -15.85 -6.47 6.12
CA ARG A 1 -16.00 -5.01 6.22
C ARG A 1 -15.30 -4.45 7.44
N ARG A 2 -15.36 -5.16 8.59
CA ARG A 2 -14.68 -4.76 9.83
C ARG A 2 -13.21 -5.17 9.82
N ILE A 3 -12.34 -4.23 10.17
CA ILE A 3 -10.92 -4.45 10.41
C ILE A 3 -10.69 -4.36 11.91
N GLU A 4 -10.39 -5.51 12.53
CA GLU A 4 -10.01 -5.56 13.93
C GLU A 4 -8.56 -5.08 14.11
N LEU A 5 -8.35 -4.18 15.05
CA LEU A 5 -7.03 -3.61 15.36
C LEU A 5 -6.41 -4.21 16.62
N GLY A 6 -7.04 -5.27 17.15
CA GLY A 6 -6.61 -5.97 18.36
C GLY A 6 -7.14 -5.38 19.65
N ALA A 7 -6.91 -6.10 20.74
CA ALA A 7 -7.40 -5.74 22.07
C ALA A 7 -6.47 -4.75 22.79
N ASP A 8 -5.18 -4.71 22.45
CA ASP A 8 -4.18 -3.88 23.10
C ASP A 8 -3.27 -3.13 22.11
N LEU A 9 -2.69 -2.01 22.55
CA LEU A 9 -1.83 -1.18 21.72
C LEU A 9 -0.51 -1.90 21.35
N SER A 10 0.08 -2.66 22.26
CA SER A 10 1.35 -3.36 22.02
C SER A 10 1.21 -4.43 20.96
N GLY A 11 0.10 -5.18 20.99
CA GLY A 11 -0.26 -6.17 19.98
C GLY A 11 -0.42 -5.52 18.60
N PHE A 12 -1.18 -4.43 18.53
CA PHE A 12 -1.36 -3.68 17.29
C PHE A 12 -0.03 -3.15 16.73
N LEU A 13 0.82 -2.57 17.57
CA LEU A 13 2.13 -2.08 17.14
C LEU A 13 3.01 -3.20 16.57
N ARG A 14 3.01 -4.39 17.19
CA ARG A 14 3.73 -5.57 16.67
C ARG A 14 3.16 -6.01 15.32
N GLU A 15 1.84 -5.98 15.19
CA GLU A 15 1.16 -6.36 13.96
C GLU A 15 1.59 -5.51 12.76
N ILE A 16 1.81 -4.21 12.95
CA ILE A 16 2.27 -3.28 11.90
C ILE A 16 3.80 -3.15 11.84
N GLY A 17 4.56 -3.98 12.57
CA GLY A 17 6.02 -4.09 12.45
C GLY A 17 6.84 -3.26 13.42
N TYR A 18 6.24 -2.60 14.42
CA TYR A 18 6.99 -1.91 15.45
C TYR A 18 7.45 -2.88 16.54
N SER A 19 8.66 -2.65 17.09
CA SER A 19 9.14 -3.40 18.23
C SER A 19 8.32 -3.05 19.48
N SER A 20 8.00 -4.05 20.29
CA SER A 20 7.21 -3.94 21.52
C SER A 20 7.98 -3.36 22.73
N ASN A 21 9.15 -2.76 22.52
CA ASN A 21 9.87 -2.17 23.65
C ASN A 21 9.00 -1.11 24.33
N HIS A 22 8.68 -1.32 25.59
CA HIS A 22 7.79 -0.51 26.43
C HIS A 22 8.13 0.99 26.44
N ARG A 23 9.42 1.32 26.28
CA ARG A 23 9.86 2.71 26.17
C ARG A 23 9.41 3.32 24.84
N GLY A 24 8.48 4.26 24.94
CA GLY A 24 7.97 5.01 23.79
C GLY A 24 6.78 4.38 23.04
N ALA A 25 6.25 3.24 23.47
CA ALA A 25 5.05 2.62 22.86
C ALA A 25 3.85 3.59 22.92
N GLY A 26 3.61 4.26 24.04
CA GLY A 26 2.53 5.24 24.16
C GLY A 26 2.67 6.45 23.22
N MET A 27 3.89 6.96 23.01
CA MET A 27 4.12 8.06 22.06
C MET A 27 3.91 7.61 20.61
N LYS A 28 4.42 6.43 20.25
CA LYS A 28 4.19 5.83 18.92
C LYS A 28 2.71 5.58 18.69
N GLY A 29 2.01 5.04 19.69
CA GLY A 29 0.57 4.78 19.64
C GLY A 29 -0.24 6.05 19.41
N ARG A 30 0.06 7.16 20.09
CA ARG A 30 -0.61 8.45 19.86
C ARG A 30 -0.43 8.92 18.42
N ARG A 31 0.81 8.89 17.89
CA ARG A 31 1.07 9.28 16.49
C ARG A 31 0.30 8.42 15.49
N ILE A 32 0.27 7.11 15.72
CA ILE A 32 -0.45 6.18 14.84
C ILE A 32 -1.95 6.41 14.94
N ARG A 33 -2.50 6.59 16.15
CA ARG A 33 -3.91 6.95 16.33
C ARG A 33 -4.26 8.22 15.56
N ASP A 34 -3.43 9.26 15.69
CA ASP A 34 -3.68 10.54 15.02
C ASP A 34 -3.61 10.39 13.48
N GLN A 35 -2.73 9.53 12.97
CA GLN A 35 -2.69 9.19 11.54
C GLN A 35 -3.92 8.36 11.10
N LEU A 36 -4.35 7.38 11.91
CA LEU A 36 -5.56 6.62 11.65
C LEU A 36 -6.80 7.52 11.62
N LEU A 37 -6.93 8.44 12.56
CA LEU A 37 -8.04 9.40 12.57
C LEU A 37 -8.06 10.28 11.33
N ARG A 38 -6.90 10.74 10.85
CA ARG A 38 -6.78 11.48 9.58
C ARG A 38 -7.20 10.61 8.39
N LEU A 39 -6.76 9.35 8.37
CA LEU A 39 -7.11 8.39 7.31
C LEU A 39 -8.62 8.11 7.32
N ILE A 40 -9.20 7.84 8.49
CA ILE A 40 -10.63 7.58 8.66
C ILE A 40 -11.47 8.78 8.21
N ALA A 41 -11.02 10.01 8.51
CA ALA A 41 -11.67 11.24 8.11
C ALA A 41 -11.42 11.63 6.64
N ALA A 42 -10.51 10.93 5.95
CA ALA A 42 -10.18 11.27 4.57
C ALA A 42 -11.31 10.88 3.62
N ASN A 43 -11.53 11.76 2.66
CA ASN A 43 -12.40 11.51 1.52
C ASN A 43 -11.54 11.41 0.26
N ILE A 44 -11.66 10.30 -0.46
CA ILE A 44 -10.93 10.07 -1.71
C ILE A 44 -11.81 10.51 -2.86
N LYS A 45 -11.31 11.47 -3.64
CA LYS A 45 -12.00 11.96 -4.83
C LYS A 45 -11.41 11.30 -6.06
N PHE A 46 -12.19 10.48 -6.75
CA PHE A 46 -11.87 9.96 -8.07
C PHE A 46 -12.51 10.86 -9.11
N GLN A 47 -11.70 11.44 -9.98
CA GLN A 47 -12.18 12.30 -11.06
C GLN A 47 -11.70 11.77 -12.40
N ARG A 48 -12.60 11.75 -13.37
CA ARG A 48 -12.32 11.42 -14.76
C ARG A 48 -12.63 12.63 -15.62
N GLN A 49 -11.63 13.14 -16.27
CA GLN A 49 -11.76 14.16 -17.29
C GLN A 49 -11.99 13.51 -18.64
N GLY A 50 -12.98 13.94 -19.37
CA GLY A 50 -13.29 13.51 -20.74
C GLY A 50 -13.91 14.65 -21.52
N GLY A 51 -14.02 14.50 -22.83
CA GLY A 51 -14.56 15.51 -23.73
C GLY A 51 -13.50 16.13 -24.62
N THR A 52 -13.90 17.13 -25.42
CA THR A 52 -13.05 17.93 -26.30
C THR A 52 -12.58 19.20 -25.60
N GLU A 53 -11.66 19.95 -26.19
CA GLU A 53 -11.23 21.25 -25.67
C GLU A 53 -12.39 22.25 -25.51
N GLU A 54 -13.45 22.09 -26.32
CA GLU A 54 -14.62 23.01 -26.35
C GLU A 54 -15.76 22.54 -25.43
N ALA A 55 -15.82 21.21 -25.04
CA ALA A 55 -16.87 20.64 -24.23
C ALA A 55 -16.27 19.61 -23.23
N GLY A 56 -15.69 20.10 -22.15
CA GLY A 56 -15.13 19.28 -21.09
C GLY A 56 -16.21 18.62 -20.22
N ARG A 57 -16.11 17.30 -20.01
CA ARG A 57 -16.92 16.56 -19.04
C ARG A 57 -16.05 16.21 -17.83
N LEU A 58 -16.47 16.62 -16.65
CA LEU A 58 -15.89 16.19 -15.37
C LEU A 58 -16.90 15.27 -14.67
N ALA A 59 -16.51 14.01 -14.49
CA ALA A 59 -17.28 13.07 -13.69
C ALA A 59 -16.40 12.59 -12.53
N GLY A 60 -16.98 12.42 -11.36
CA GLY A 60 -16.23 11.98 -10.20
C GLY A 60 -17.10 11.35 -9.13
N ILE A 61 -16.49 10.58 -8.27
CA ILE A 61 -17.07 10.03 -7.05
C ILE A 61 -16.21 10.41 -5.86
N ASN A 62 -16.87 10.65 -4.74
CA ASN A 62 -16.23 10.86 -3.45
C ASN A 62 -16.44 9.60 -2.62
N VAL A 63 -15.37 9.02 -2.11
CA VAL A 63 -15.41 7.79 -1.34
C VAL A 63 -14.81 8.03 0.04
N ASN A 64 -15.60 7.83 1.09
CA ASN A 64 -15.11 7.83 2.46
C ASN A 64 -14.40 6.49 2.75
N ILE A 65 -13.27 6.54 3.44
CA ILE A 65 -12.51 5.31 3.77
C ILE A 65 -13.27 4.49 4.81
N ALA A 66 -13.77 5.12 5.86
CA ALA A 66 -14.47 4.43 6.94
C ALA A 66 -15.89 4.95 7.14
N SER A 67 -16.80 4.05 7.52
CA SER A 67 -18.19 4.37 7.90
C SER A 67 -18.37 4.46 9.41
N LYS A 68 -17.55 3.72 10.17
CA LYS A 68 -17.58 3.68 11.63
C LYS A 68 -16.23 3.25 12.18
N TYR A 69 -15.90 3.65 13.40
CA TYR A 69 -14.71 3.20 14.10
C TYR A 69 -14.91 3.28 15.61
N ASP A 70 -14.10 2.48 16.32
CA ASP A 70 -13.92 2.56 17.76
C ASP A 70 -12.44 2.27 18.05
N LEU A 71 -11.74 3.26 18.59
CA LEU A 71 -10.29 3.20 18.86
C LEU A 71 -10.06 3.40 20.35
N TRP A 72 -9.84 2.31 21.05
CA TRP A 72 -9.53 2.32 22.46
C TRP A 72 -8.13 1.74 22.71
N TRP A 73 -7.22 2.57 23.23
CA TRP A 73 -5.89 2.13 23.65
C TRP A 73 -5.43 2.90 24.88
N ASP A 74 -4.90 2.20 25.88
CA ASP A 74 -4.21 2.85 27.01
C ASP A 74 -2.76 3.18 26.63
N PHE A 75 -2.45 4.47 26.51
CA PHE A 75 -1.10 4.95 26.15
C PHE A 75 -0.13 4.94 27.33
N LYS A 76 -0.62 4.79 28.55
CA LYS A 76 0.21 4.64 29.77
C LYS A 76 0.51 3.18 30.03
N LYS A 77 -0.46 2.31 29.73
CA LYS A 77 -0.37 0.85 29.87
C LYS A 77 -0.65 0.19 28.50
N PRO A 78 0.31 0.19 27.57
CA PRO A 78 0.07 -0.25 26.20
C PRO A 78 -0.31 -1.74 26.04
N GLU A 79 -0.09 -2.54 27.08
CA GLU A 79 -0.42 -3.96 27.13
C GLU A 79 -1.80 -4.23 27.78
N GLN A 80 -2.44 -3.17 28.26
CA GLN A 80 -3.75 -3.31 28.85
C GLN A 80 -4.77 -3.60 27.73
N GLU A 81 -5.43 -4.72 27.85
CA GLU A 81 -6.50 -5.11 26.92
C GLU A 81 -7.74 -4.26 27.14
N SER A 82 -8.39 -3.92 26.03
CA SER A 82 -9.71 -3.33 26.00
C SER A 82 -10.76 -4.42 26.12
N LEU A 83 -11.83 -4.14 26.87
CA LEU A 83 -12.99 -5.04 26.94
C LEU A 83 -13.70 -5.22 25.59
N TRP A 84 -13.62 -4.22 24.70
CA TRP A 84 -14.36 -4.17 23.44
C TRP A 84 -13.51 -4.32 22.19
N GLY A 85 -12.17 -4.26 22.34
CA GLY A 85 -11.25 -4.20 21.20
C GLY A 85 -11.34 -2.86 20.44
N SER A 86 -10.36 -2.62 19.56
CA SER A 86 -10.38 -1.47 18.64
C SER A 86 -10.70 -1.96 17.24
N TYR A 87 -11.53 -1.23 16.49
CA TYR A 87 -11.90 -1.59 15.12
C TYR A 87 -12.17 -0.40 14.22
N ILE A 88 -12.14 -0.66 12.93
CA ILE A 88 -12.58 0.26 11.86
C ILE A 88 -13.50 -0.53 10.92
N ASP A 89 -14.70 -0.02 10.70
CA ASP A 89 -15.59 -0.49 9.64
C ASP A 89 -15.32 0.35 8.39
N ILE A 90 -14.76 -0.24 7.36
CA ILE A 90 -14.56 0.44 6.07
C ILE A 90 -15.91 0.65 5.36
N SER A 91 -16.02 1.74 4.58
CA SER A 91 -17.22 2.00 3.80
C SER A 91 -17.42 0.94 2.71
N GLU A 92 -18.64 0.74 2.26
CA GLU A 92 -18.92 -0.24 1.21
C GLU A 92 -18.29 0.17 -0.10
N GLU A 93 -18.39 1.45 -0.45
CA GLU A 93 -17.82 2.00 -1.67
C GLU A 93 -16.30 1.84 -1.71
N PHE A 94 -15.62 2.07 -0.57
CA PHE A 94 -14.18 1.88 -0.48
C PHE A 94 -13.79 0.39 -0.56
N ARG A 95 -14.56 -0.48 0.09
CA ARG A 95 -14.40 -1.92 0.02
C ARG A 95 -14.52 -2.44 -1.42
N GLU A 96 -15.57 -2.03 -2.13
CA GLU A 96 -15.79 -2.39 -3.53
C GLU A 96 -14.63 -1.90 -4.42
N ALA A 97 -14.17 -0.66 -4.21
CA ALA A 97 -13.03 -0.09 -4.94
C ALA A 97 -11.75 -0.91 -4.74
N ILE A 98 -11.47 -1.36 -3.51
CA ILE A 98 -10.29 -2.21 -3.22
C ILE A 98 -10.44 -3.59 -3.86
N LEU A 99 -11.63 -4.19 -3.76
CA LEU A 99 -11.86 -5.55 -4.26
C LEU A 99 -11.94 -5.63 -5.78
N SER A 100 -12.25 -4.52 -6.46
CA SER A 100 -12.30 -4.47 -7.92
C SER A 100 -10.93 -4.61 -8.59
N ALA A 101 -9.85 -4.23 -7.87
CA ALA A 101 -8.48 -4.30 -8.40
C ALA A 101 -7.47 -4.66 -7.27
N PRO A 102 -7.54 -5.87 -6.71
CA PRO A 102 -6.67 -6.25 -5.61
C PRO A 102 -5.21 -6.37 -6.06
N VAL A 103 -4.30 -5.83 -5.27
CA VAL A 103 -2.86 -6.00 -5.47
C VAL A 103 -2.34 -6.95 -4.39
N PRO A 104 -1.87 -8.15 -4.75
CA PRO A 104 -1.35 -9.11 -3.78
C PRO A 104 -0.03 -8.63 -3.19
N LEU A 105 0.04 -8.55 -1.86
CA LEU A 105 1.21 -8.08 -1.11
C LEU A 105 1.58 -9.05 0.00
N LYS A 106 2.88 -9.25 0.25
CA LYS A 106 3.37 -10.02 1.40
C LYS A 106 3.38 -9.14 2.66
N LYS A 107 2.68 -9.58 3.69
CA LYS A 107 2.60 -8.89 4.98
C LYS A 107 3.97 -8.70 5.65
N GLU A 108 4.86 -9.69 5.52
CA GLU A 108 6.22 -9.66 6.05
C GLU A 108 7.04 -8.55 5.38
N VAL A 109 6.86 -8.32 4.08
CA VAL A 109 7.55 -7.24 3.34
C VAL A 109 7.01 -5.89 3.77
N LEU A 110 5.70 -5.74 3.94
CA LEU A 110 5.09 -4.51 4.47
C LEU A 110 5.64 -4.18 5.86
N LYS A 111 5.73 -5.18 6.76
CA LYS A 111 6.32 -5.02 8.09
C LYS A 111 7.79 -4.62 8.02
N ALA A 112 8.57 -5.22 7.14
CA ALA A 112 9.99 -4.93 7.00
C ALA A 112 10.25 -3.52 6.44
N LEU A 113 9.37 -3.03 5.56
CA LEU A 113 9.48 -1.71 4.93
C LEU A 113 8.79 -0.59 5.71
N HIS A 114 8.13 -0.85 6.84
CA HIS A 114 7.30 0.12 7.57
C HIS A 114 8.01 1.45 7.93
N LYS A 115 9.35 1.45 8.07
CA LYS A 115 10.14 2.65 8.35
C LYS A 115 10.52 3.45 7.11
N SER A 116 10.13 3.01 5.92
CA SER A 116 10.48 3.62 4.66
C SER A 116 9.24 3.82 3.78
N PRO A 117 8.44 4.90 4.00
CA PRO A 117 7.20 5.14 3.27
C PRO A 117 7.37 5.02 1.75
N LEU A 118 8.38 5.70 1.19
CA LEU A 118 8.65 5.59 -0.25
C LEU A 118 8.92 4.15 -0.71
N ALA A 119 9.60 3.33 0.09
CA ALA A 119 9.83 1.93 -0.28
C ALA A 119 8.56 1.09 -0.19
N LEU A 120 7.63 1.41 0.72
CA LEU A 120 6.29 0.81 0.75
C LEU A 120 5.50 1.15 -0.51
N ASP A 121 5.48 2.43 -0.89
CA ASP A 121 4.77 2.89 -2.09
C ASP A 121 5.36 2.25 -3.34
N VAL A 122 6.70 2.19 -3.44
CA VAL A 122 7.40 1.52 -4.54
C VAL A 122 7.12 0.01 -4.55
N TYR A 123 7.02 -0.66 -3.40
CA TYR A 123 6.68 -2.08 -3.33
C TYR A 123 5.27 -2.37 -3.88
N MET A 124 4.28 -1.57 -3.47
CA MET A 124 2.92 -1.67 -3.99
C MET A 124 2.86 -1.39 -5.49
N TRP A 125 3.56 -0.34 -5.93
CA TRP A 125 3.64 0.05 -7.34
C TRP A 125 4.30 -1.03 -8.21
N VAL A 126 5.43 -1.60 -7.79
CA VAL A 126 6.11 -2.69 -8.51
C VAL A 126 5.17 -3.90 -8.62
N SER A 127 4.51 -4.29 -7.52
CA SER A 127 3.55 -5.41 -7.51
C SER A 127 2.44 -5.20 -8.53
N HIS A 128 1.80 -4.03 -8.52
CA HIS A 128 0.77 -3.68 -9.49
C HIS A 128 1.31 -3.61 -10.93
N ARG A 129 2.49 -3.00 -11.14
CA ARG A 129 3.08 -2.83 -12.46
C ARG A 129 3.44 -4.18 -13.10
N LEU A 130 4.02 -5.09 -12.35
CA LEU A 130 4.32 -6.45 -12.83
C LEU A 130 3.05 -7.23 -13.19
N PHE A 131 1.97 -7.04 -12.43
CA PHE A 131 0.68 -7.62 -12.73
C PHE A 131 0.13 -7.08 -14.05
N THR A 132 0.07 -5.76 -14.22
CA THR A 132 -0.45 -5.14 -15.47
C THR A 132 0.41 -5.45 -16.69
N MET A 133 1.74 -5.51 -16.54
CA MET A 133 2.64 -5.94 -17.61
C MET A 133 2.34 -7.37 -18.07
N ARG A 134 2.10 -8.29 -17.13
CA ARG A 134 1.78 -9.68 -17.43
C ARG A 134 0.45 -9.79 -18.15
N GLN A 135 -0.57 -9.06 -17.72
CA GLN A 135 -1.89 -9.03 -18.38
C GLN A 135 -1.81 -8.49 -19.81
N ALA A 136 -0.97 -7.49 -20.03
CA ALA A 136 -0.77 -6.87 -21.34
C ALA A 136 0.24 -7.63 -22.24
N GLY A 137 0.88 -8.68 -21.74
CA GLY A 137 1.91 -9.43 -22.50
C GLY A 137 3.23 -8.67 -22.68
N HIS A 138 3.50 -7.62 -21.89
CA HIS A 138 4.74 -6.86 -21.99
C HIS A 138 5.88 -7.54 -21.26
N GLU A 139 7.03 -7.67 -21.91
CA GLU A 139 8.25 -8.21 -21.28
C GLU A 139 9.04 -7.16 -20.50
N SER A 140 8.94 -5.89 -20.88
CA SER A 140 9.55 -4.78 -20.18
C SER A 140 8.73 -3.49 -20.32
N VAL A 141 8.96 -2.54 -19.42
CA VAL A 141 8.42 -1.19 -19.50
C VAL A 141 9.44 -0.20 -18.98
N HIS A 142 9.71 0.85 -19.76
CA HIS A 142 10.52 1.97 -19.31
C HIS A 142 9.62 3.07 -18.75
N ILE A 143 9.97 3.58 -17.57
CA ILE A 143 9.27 4.67 -16.90
C ILE A 143 10.26 5.78 -16.61
N SER A 144 10.02 6.96 -17.18
CA SER A 144 10.88 8.11 -16.97
C SER A 144 10.86 8.61 -15.53
N TYR A 145 11.99 9.13 -15.03
CA TYR A 145 12.04 9.72 -13.69
C TYR A 145 11.09 10.91 -13.51
N GLY A 146 10.76 11.65 -14.58
CA GLY A 146 9.73 12.68 -14.52
C GLY A 146 8.39 12.12 -14.09
N ARG A 147 7.88 11.08 -14.78
CA ARG A 147 6.62 10.41 -14.41
C ARG A 147 6.67 9.78 -13.01
N LEU A 148 7.83 9.27 -12.60
CA LEU A 148 8.01 8.74 -11.25
C LEU A 148 8.00 9.86 -10.20
N GLN A 149 8.58 11.02 -10.52
CA GLN A 149 8.54 12.18 -9.63
C GLN A 149 7.14 12.75 -9.49
N ASP A 150 6.35 12.82 -10.56
CA ASP A 150 4.94 13.21 -10.50
C ASP A 150 4.13 12.31 -9.57
N GLN A 151 4.43 11.02 -9.57
CA GLN A 151 3.72 10.02 -8.76
C GLN A 151 4.22 9.93 -7.32
N PHE A 152 5.53 10.01 -7.08
CA PHE A 152 6.17 9.70 -5.79
C PHE A 152 6.94 10.88 -5.20
N GLY A 153 7.00 12.00 -5.90
CA GLY A 153 7.84 13.14 -5.53
C GLY A 153 7.27 14.06 -4.46
N THR A 154 6.16 13.69 -3.81
CA THR A 154 5.51 14.50 -2.78
C THR A 154 6.52 14.99 -1.73
N GLY A 155 6.62 16.31 -1.55
CA GLY A 155 7.57 16.95 -0.64
C GLY A 155 9.01 17.08 -1.16
N ILE A 156 9.25 16.78 -2.43
CA ILE A 156 10.50 17.10 -3.13
C ILE A 156 10.17 18.16 -4.20
N ALA A 157 10.83 19.30 -4.13
CA ALA A 157 10.66 20.34 -5.16
C ALA A 157 11.00 19.78 -6.55
N GLU A 158 10.23 20.18 -7.57
CA GLU A 158 10.41 19.68 -8.95
C GLU A 158 11.84 19.90 -9.47
N GLU A 159 12.47 21.01 -9.05
CA GLU A 159 13.85 21.32 -9.42
C GLU A 159 14.86 20.34 -8.81
N ASN A 160 14.48 19.58 -7.78
CA ASN A 160 15.37 18.67 -7.07
C ASN A 160 15.33 17.23 -7.61
N TYR A 161 15.30 17.12 -8.93
CA TYR A 161 15.26 15.87 -9.68
C TYR A 161 16.38 14.88 -9.28
N ARG A 162 17.59 15.37 -9.00
CA ARG A 162 18.71 14.55 -8.58
C ARG A 162 18.45 13.86 -7.23
N LEU A 163 17.89 14.59 -6.28
CA LEU A 163 17.52 14.05 -4.96
C LEU A 163 16.41 13.02 -5.07
N PHE A 164 15.39 13.31 -5.88
CA PHE A 164 14.31 12.35 -6.14
C PHE A 164 14.87 11.04 -6.71
N ARG A 165 15.67 11.12 -7.78
CA ARG A 165 16.31 9.97 -8.42
C ARG A 165 17.10 9.12 -7.42
N GLN A 166 17.91 9.75 -6.58
CA GLN A 166 18.67 9.03 -5.54
C GLN A 166 17.74 8.31 -4.55
N ARG A 167 16.72 8.98 -4.03
CA ARG A 167 15.77 8.41 -3.07
C ARG A 167 14.97 7.27 -3.68
N PHE A 168 14.50 7.45 -4.91
CA PHE A 168 13.74 6.42 -5.62
C PHE A 168 14.60 5.18 -5.91
N THR A 169 15.83 5.36 -6.39
CA THR A 169 16.77 4.25 -6.62
C THR A 169 17.09 3.49 -5.33
N LEU A 170 17.25 4.19 -4.21
CA LEU A 170 17.42 3.53 -2.90
C LEU A 170 16.18 2.76 -2.46
N ALA A 171 14.99 3.29 -2.72
CA ALA A 171 13.74 2.60 -2.44
C ALA A 171 13.59 1.33 -3.30
N MET A 172 13.91 1.41 -4.60
CA MET A 172 13.95 0.24 -5.50
C MET A 172 14.92 -0.84 -5.01
N LYS A 173 16.13 -0.46 -4.58
CA LYS A 173 17.10 -1.39 -4.00
C LYS A 173 16.56 -2.07 -2.74
N LYS A 174 15.90 -1.33 -1.85
CA LYS A 174 15.25 -1.90 -0.66
C LYS A 174 14.17 -2.91 -1.05
N VAL A 175 13.31 -2.59 -2.01
CA VAL A 175 12.27 -3.49 -2.50
C VAL A 175 12.89 -4.76 -3.10
N ALA A 176 13.92 -4.63 -3.95
CA ALA A 176 14.60 -5.76 -4.56
C ALA A 176 15.22 -6.71 -3.53
N ASN A 177 15.70 -6.20 -2.39
CA ASN A 177 16.23 -7.02 -1.30
C ASN A 177 15.17 -7.94 -0.66
N TYR A 178 13.88 -7.59 -0.73
CA TYR A 178 12.76 -8.40 -0.26
C TYR A 178 12.06 -9.16 -1.39
N TRP A 179 12.41 -8.89 -2.64
CA TRP A 179 11.86 -9.57 -3.81
C TRP A 179 12.69 -10.81 -4.13
N ARG A 180 12.52 -11.86 -3.31
CA ARG A 180 13.33 -13.08 -3.34
C ARG A 180 12.45 -14.30 -3.59
N ASP A 181 13.01 -15.27 -4.32
CA ASP A 181 12.44 -16.61 -4.47
C ASP A 181 12.65 -17.48 -3.21
N GLU A 182 12.23 -18.73 -3.28
CA GLU A 182 12.36 -19.70 -2.20
C GLU A 182 13.83 -20.02 -1.86
N SER A 183 14.76 -19.83 -2.81
CA SER A 183 16.20 -19.99 -2.61
C SER A 183 16.88 -18.77 -1.96
N GLY A 184 16.11 -17.68 -1.77
CA GLY A 184 16.62 -16.42 -1.24
C GLY A 184 17.32 -15.53 -2.27
N LYS A 185 17.30 -15.89 -3.56
CA LYS A 185 17.87 -15.08 -4.65
C LYS A 185 16.90 -13.95 -5.02
N SER A 186 17.43 -12.74 -5.25
CA SER A 186 16.61 -11.64 -5.77
C SER A 186 16.18 -11.95 -7.21
N VAL A 187 14.87 -11.85 -7.44
CA VAL A 187 14.24 -12.13 -8.74
C VAL A 187 13.52 -10.93 -9.32
N LEU A 188 13.68 -9.76 -8.73
CA LEU A 188 13.21 -8.50 -9.33
C LEU A 188 14.25 -8.00 -10.32
N HIS A 189 13.87 -7.99 -11.58
CA HIS A 189 14.71 -7.51 -12.68
C HIS A 189 14.33 -6.07 -13.04
N TYR A 190 15.27 -5.13 -12.86
CA TYR A 190 15.12 -3.74 -13.26
C TYR A 190 16.48 -3.10 -13.54
N GLU A 191 16.49 -2.15 -14.45
CA GLU A 191 17.69 -1.41 -14.86
C GLU A 191 17.42 0.09 -14.77
N PRO A 192 18.12 0.82 -13.88
CA PRO A 192 18.10 2.28 -13.86
C PRO A 192 19.07 2.83 -14.88
N ASP A 193 18.65 3.85 -15.63
CA ASP A 193 19.51 4.62 -16.53
C ASP A 193 19.51 6.13 -16.19
N THR A 194 19.93 6.98 -17.12
CA THR A 194 19.96 8.42 -16.93
C THR A 194 18.58 9.05 -17.01
N THR A 195 17.63 8.40 -17.68
CA THR A 195 16.30 8.92 -18.04
C THR A 195 15.18 8.34 -17.19
N GLY A 196 15.35 7.11 -16.68
CA GLY A 196 14.30 6.43 -15.94
C GLY A 196 14.73 5.07 -15.37
N ILE A 197 13.74 4.20 -15.25
CA ILE A 197 13.90 2.81 -14.82
C ILE A 197 13.18 1.92 -15.82
N THR A 198 13.88 0.92 -16.34
CA THR A 198 13.28 -0.18 -17.09
C THR A 198 12.97 -1.31 -16.12
N LEU A 199 11.70 -1.65 -15.99
CA LEU A 199 11.24 -2.80 -15.23
C LEU A 199 11.00 -3.95 -16.19
N PHE A 200 11.59 -5.11 -15.93
CA PHE A 200 11.43 -6.33 -16.71
C PHE A 200 10.43 -7.27 -16.03
N ARG A 201 9.80 -8.10 -16.81
CA ARG A 201 8.93 -9.15 -16.32
C ARG A 201 9.66 -10.00 -15.29
N SER A 202 9.14 -10.02 -14.08
CA SER A 202 9.72 -10.69 -12.93
C SER A 202 8.69 -11.62 -12.28
N PRO A 203 9.11 -12.71 -11.63
CA PRO A 203 8.21 -13.57 -10.88
C PRO A 203 7.51 -12.81 -9.76
N PHE A 204 6.26 -13.17 -9.46
CA PHE A 204 5.63 -12.71 -8.24
C PHE A 204 6.21 -13.43 -7.03
N ILE A 205 6.48 -12.67 -5.97
CA ILE A 205 6.95 -13.22 -4.70
C ILE A 205 5.80 -13.58 -3.74
N VAL A 206 4.57 -13.32 -4.14
CA VAL A 206 3.42 -13.75 -3.33
C VAL A 206 3.36 -15.26 -3.40
N VAL A 207 3.49 -15.89 -2.22
CA VAL A 207 3.26 -17.34 -2.05
C VAL A 207 1.95 -17.68 -2.74
N LYS A 208 1.96 -18.74 -3.51
CA LYS A 208 0.79 -19.40 -4.04
C LYS A 208 -0.31 -19.44 -2.95
N ALA A 209 -1.21 -18.45 -2.90
CA ALA A 209 -2.58 -18.82 -2.68
C ALA A 209 -2.79 -19.80 -3.85
N LYS A 210 -2.95 -21.08 -3.58
CA LYS A 210 -3.35 -22.09 -4.55
C LYS A 210 -4.36 -21.41 -5.43
N ASP A 211 -3.98 -21.22 -6.69
CA ASP A 211 -4.79 -20.70 -7.78
C ASP A 211 -6.12 -20.10 -7.32
N ILE A 212 -6.07 -18.85 -6.83
CA ILE A 212 -7.26 -18.03 -6.71
C ILE A 212 -7.55 -17.64 -8.16
N THR A 213 -8.23 -18.51 -8.87
CA THR A 213 -8.87 -18.14 -10.11
C THR A 213 -9.88 -17.05 -9.76
N HIS A 214 -10.05 -16.07 -10.61
CA HIS A 214 -11.08 -15.02 -10.46
C HIS A 214 -12.50 -15.62 -10.21
N GLU A 215 -12.73 -16.87 -10.59
CA GLU A 215 -13.95 -17.61 -10.34
C GLU A 215 -14.11 -18.07 -8.88
N ASP A 216 -13.02 -18.40 -8.17
CA ASP A 216 -13.10 -18.84 -6.77
C ASP A 216 -13.32 -17.66 -5.82
N GLU A 217 -12.80 -16.47 -6.16
CA GLU A 217 -13.06 -15.24 -5.41
C GLU A 217 -14.49 -14.75 -5.65
N ALA A 218 -14.98 -14.79 -6.88
CA ALA A 218 -16.35 -14.46 -7.21
C ALA A 218 -17.35 -15.42 -6.52
N ARG A 219 -17.06 -16.71 -6.43
CA ARG A 219 -17.87 -17.68 -5.69
C ARG A 219 -17.90 -17.39 -4.18
N ARG A 220 -16.75 -17.12 -3.55
CA ARG A 220 -16.70 -16.78 -2.10
C ARG A 220 -17.48 -15.52 -1.77
N ILE A 221 -17.50 -14.53 -2.68
CA ILE A 221 -18.27 -13.29 -2.52
C ILE A 221 -19.77 -13.56 -2.69
N MET A 222 -20.18 -14.51 -3.51
CA MET A 222 -21.59 -14.88 -3.72
C MET A 222 -22.14 -15.80 -2.61
N GLU A 223 -21.33 -16.61 -1.99
CA GLU A 223 -21.73 -17.52 -0.89
C GLU A 223 -21.91 -16.83 0.48
N HIS A 224 -21.51 -15.56 0.60
CA HIS A 224 -21.65 -14.75 1.83
C HIS A 224 -22.61 -13.57 1.66
N ARG A 225 -23.57 -13.67 0.73
CA ARG A 225 -24.74 -12.77 0.62
C ARG A 225 -25.96 -13.31 1.34
#